data_c3ca68be863f3417eb3e0207078040b7
#
_entry.id   c3ca68be863f3417eb3e0207078040b7
#
_cell.length_a   1.000
_cell.length_b   1.000
_cell.length_c   1.000
_cell.angle_alpha   90.00
_cell.angle_beta   90.00
_cell.angle_gamma   90.00
#
_symmetry.space_group_name_H-M   'P 1'
#
loop_
_entity.id
_entity.type
_entity.pdbx_description
1 polymer ?
#
loop_
_entity_poly.entity_id
_entity_poly.type
_entity_poly.pdbx_seq_one_letter_code
_entity_poly.pdbx_strand_id
1 'polypeptide(L)'
;MAEHLQLDNLDRGILNALLDNARTAYAELAKQFNVSPGTIHVRVEKMKQAGIILGTRVDIDPRQLGFDVCCFIGIILKSARDYPAALSKLDALDEVVEAWYTTGHYSIFIKVMCRSIDALQQVLINKIQTIDEIQSTETLISLQNPIMRTIKP
;
A
#
# COMPACT_ATOMS: atom_id res chain seq x y z
N MET A 1 13.31 20.34 4.38
CA MET A 1 11.98 19.98 4.92
C MET A 1 10.97 20.19 3.81
N ALA A 2 10.22 19.17 3.44
CA ALA A 2 9.13 19.36 2.48
C ALA A 2 8.08 20.26 3.15
N GLU A 3 7.75 21.39 2.54
CA GLU A 3 6.61 22.21 2.96
C GLU A 3 5.35 21.38 2.73
N HIS A 4 4.77 20.86 3.80
CA HIS A 4 3.50 20.18 3.72
C HIS A 4 2.40 21.20 3.41
N LEU A 5 1.62 20.96 2.35
CA LEU A 5 0.45 21.75 2.04
C LEU A 5 -0.47 21.76 3.27
N GLN A 6 -0.74 22.95 3.82
CA GLN A 6 -1.73 23.08 4.88
C GLN A 6 -3.14 22.96 4.28
N LEU A 7 -3.84 21.91 4.70
CA LEU A 7 -5.24 21.68 4.32
C LEU A 7 -6.15 22.57 5.16
N ASP A 8 -6.99 23.36 4.52
CA ASP A 8 -8.09 24.07 5.18
C ASP A 8 -9.29 23.14 5.43
N ASN A 9 -10.34 23.64 6.06
CA ASN A 9 -11.53 22.86 6.38
C ASN A 9 -12.25 22.33 5.13
N LEU A 10 -12.24 23.10 4.04
CA LEU A 10 -12.83 22.68 2.76
C LEU A 10 -12.02 21.53 2.15
N ASP A 11 -10.70 21.65 2.11
CA ASP A 11 -9.81 20.59 1.61
C ASP A 11 -10.02 19.28 2.37
N ARG A 12 -10.08 19.36 3.72
CA ARG A 12 -10.34 18.19 4.59
C ARG A 12 -11.72 17.58 4.34
N GLY A 13 -12.75 18.42 4.18
CA GLY A 13 -14.11 17.97 3.87
C GLY A 13 -14.17 17.24 2.53
N ILE A 14 -13.58 17.81 1.47
CA ILE A 14 -13.50 17.19 0.14
C ILE A 14 -12.76 15.87 0.21
N LEU A 15 -11.59 15.83 0.86
CA LEU A 15 -10.78 14.64 0.97
C LEU A 15 -11.50 13.52 1.74
N ASN A 16 -12.17 13.84 2.85
CA ASN A 16 -12.98 12.88 3.60
C ASN A 16 -14.11 12.28 2.74
N ALA A 17 -14.84 13.11 2.00
CA ALA A 17 -15.90 12.66 1.11
C ALA A 17 -15.37 11.72 0.00
N LEU A 18 -14.22 12.04 -0.58
CA LEU A 18 -13.56 11.20 -1.59
C LEU A 18 -12.96 9.91 -1.00
N LEU A 19 -12.50 9.92 0.25
CA LEU A 19 -12.05 8.71 0.96
C LEU A 19 -13.22 7.75 1.24
N ASP A 20 -14.40 8.30 1.53
CA ASP A 20 -15.61 7.50 1.75
C ASP A 20 -16.18 6.97 0.42
N ASN A 21 -16.18 7.80 -0.63
CA ASN A 21 -16.58 7.40 -1.99
C ASN A 21 -15.82 8.18 -3.08
N ALA A 22 -14.80 7.57 -3.63
CA ALA A 22 -13.98 8.17 -4.68
C ALA A 22 -14.72 8.50 -5.98
N ARG A 23 -15.95 8.00 -6.17
CA ARG A 23 -16.80 8.28 -7.34
C ARG A 23 -17.75 9.46 -7.15
N THR A 24 -17.73 10.11 -5.98
CA THR A 24 -18.60 11.29 -5.73
C THR A 24 -18.31 12.36 -6.78
N ALA A 25 -19.37 12.79 -7.48
CA ALA A 25 -19.25 13.81 -8.52
C ALA A 25 -18.87 15.16 -7.92
N TYR A 26 -18.02 15.92 -8.59
CA TYR A 26 -17.61 17.24 -8.14
C TYR A 26 -18.81 18.19 -8.00
N ALA A 27 -19.85 18.05 -8.83
CA ALA A 27 -21.09 18.80 -8.70
C ALA A 27 -21.84 18.49 -7.39
N GLU A 28 -21.77 17.26 -6.90
CA GLU A 28 -22.36 16.84 -5.63
C GLU A 28 -21.56 17.41 -4.45
N LEU A 29 -20.23 17.30 -4.48
CA LEU A 29 -19.36 17.94 -3.49
C LEU A 29 -19.55 19.45 -3.44
N ALA A 30 -19.70 20.09 -4.59
CA ALA A 30 -19.95 21.54 -4.69
C ALA A 30 -21.23 21.93 -3.96
N LYS A 31 -22.31 21.16 -4.11
CA LYS A 31 -23.56 21.37 -3.36
C LYS A 31 -23.38 21.15 -1.87
N GLN A 32 -22.69 20.07 -1.49
CA GLN A 32 -22.44 19.73 -0.09
C GLN A 32 -21.67 20.82 0.66
N PHE A 33 -20.67 21.41 0.02
CA PHE A 33 -19.81 22.43 0.62
C PHE A 33 -20.19 23.87 0.25
N ASN A 34 -21.27 24.05 -0.50
CA ASN A 34 -21.77 25.37 -0.94
C ASN A 34 -20.71 26.20 -1.68
N VAL A 35 -20.05 25.56 -2.65
CA VAL A 35 -19.05 26.17 -3.53
C VAL A 35 -19.33 25.79 -5.00
N SER A 36 -18.59 26.37 -5.95
CA SER A 36 -18.71 25.97 -7.36
C SER A 36 -18.03 24.63 -7.65
N PRO A 37 -18.48 23.86 -8.67
CA PRO A 37 -17.76 22.65 -9.11
C PRO A 37 -16.32 22.95 -9.53
N GLY A 38 -16.05 24.10 -10.11
CA GLY A 38 -14.71 24.56 -10.45
C GLY A 38 -13.82 24.73 -9.21
N THR A 39 -14.37 25.20 -8.11
CA THR A 39 -13.65 25.30 -6.83
C THR A 39 -13.23 23.90 -6.35
N ILE A 40 -14.13 22.91 -6.41
CA ILE A 40 -13.81 21.52 -6.05
C ILE A 40 -12.68 20.98 -6.93
N HIS A 41 -12.79 21.19 -8.25
CA HIS A 41 -11.77 20.74 -9.20
C HIS A 41 -10.39 21.30 -8.86
N VAL A 42 -10.28 22.61 -8.66
CA VAL A 42 -9.03 23.28 -8.31
C VAL A 42 -8.43 22.74 -7.01
N ARG A 43 -9.27 22.52 -5.99
CA ARG A 43 -8.82 21.96 -4.69
C ARG A 43 -8.31 20.54 -4.81
N VAL A 44 -9.01 19.68 -5.55
CA VAL A 44 -8.59 18.31 -5.80
C VAL A 44 -7.27 18.25 -6.58
N GLU A 45 -7.14 19.05 -7.64
CA GLU A 45 -5.90 19.12 -8.43
C GLU A 45 -4.72 19.63 -7.58
N LYS A 46 -4.93 20.62 -6.71
CA LYS A 46 -3.92 21.10 -5.78
C LYS A 46 -3.46 19.98 -4.81
N MET A 47 -4.38 19.19 -4.28
CA MET A 47 -4.05 18.06 -3.41
C MET A 47 -3.32 16.92 -4.18
N LYS A 48 -3.64 16.70 -5.45
CA LYS A 48 -2.89 15.76 -6.31
C LYS A 48 -1.47 16.25 -6.58
N GLN A 49 -1.31 17.51 -6.96
CA GLN A 49 0.01 18.10 -7.22
C GLN A 49 0.90 18.11 -5.97
N ALA A 50 0.29 18.30 -4.80
CA ALA A 50 1.00 18.22 -3.51
C ALA A 50 1.29 16.77 -3.05
N GLY A 51 0.87 15.76 -3.82
CA GLY A 51 1.08 14.35 -3.47
C GLY A 51 0.22 13.84 -2.31
N ILE A 52 -0.83 14.57 -1.93
CA ILE A 52 -1.78 14.13 -0.89
C ILE A 52 -2.72 13.09 -1.48
N ILE A 53 -3.25 13.32 -2.66
CA ILE A 53 -4.01 12.35 -3.43
C ILE A 53 -3.08 11.72 -4.47
N LEU A 54 -2.73 10.46 -4.25
CA LEU A 54 -1.84 9.71 -5.16
C LEU A 54 -2.58 9.11 -6.34
N GLY A 55 -3.88 8.86 -6.19
CA GLY A 55 -4.70 8.25 -7.22
C GLY A 55 -6.00 7.67 -6.66
N THR A 56 -6.72 6.98 -7.53
CA THR A 56 -7.95 6.26 -7.18
C THR A 56 -7.78 4.80 -7.59
N ARG A 57 -8.13 3.89 -6.71
CA ARG A 57 -8.07 2.45 -6.96
C ARG A 57 -9.34 1.76 -6.48
N VAL A 58 -9.58 0.58 -7.00
CA VAL A 58 -10.66 -0.29 -6.55
C VAL A 58 -10.14 -1.14 -5.39
N ASP A 59 -10.85 -1.17 -4.29
CA ASP A 59 -10.61 -2.13 -3.23
C ASP A 59 -11.24 -3.47 -3.61
N ILE A 60 -10.46 -4.53 -3.49
CA ILE A 60 -10.88 -5.89 -3.81
C ILE A 60 -10.75 -6.79 -2.59
N ASP A 61 -11.58 -7.82 -2.52
CA ASP A 61 -11.37 -8.93 -1.61
C ASP A 61 -10.51 -10.00 -2.31
N PRO A 62 -9.24 -10.18 -1.93
CA PRO A 62 -8.35 -11.15 -2.57
C PRO A 62 -8.86 -12.58 -2.50
N ARG A 63 -9.61 -12.93 -1.43
CA ARG A 63 -10.18 -14.27 -1.25
C ARG A 63 -11.19 -14.60 -2.34
N GLN A 64 -11.99 -13.62 -2.77
CA GLN A 64 -12.94 -13.80 -3.87
C GLN A 64 -12.24 -14.03 -5.22
N LEU A 65 -10.96 -13.71 -5.31
CA LEU A 65 -10.09 -14.00 -6.46
C LEU A 65 -9.26 -15.29 -6.27
N GLY A 66 -9.50 -16.02 -5.18
CA GLY A 66 -8.81 -17.28 -4.87
C GLY A 66 -7.42 -17.10 -4.25
N PHE A 67 -7.12 -15.94 -3.67
CA PHE A 67 -5.91 -15.72 -2.88
C PHE A 67 -6.23 -15.92 -1.39
N ASP A 68 -6.17 -17.17 -0.95
CA ASP A 68 -6.60 -17.56 0.40
C ASP A 68 -5.50 -17.43 1.45
N VAL A 69 -4.24 -17.30 1.03
CA VAL A 69 -3.09 -17.21 1.93
C VAL A 69 -2.46 -15.83 1.85
N CYS A 70 -2.54 -15.09 2.96
CA CYS A 70 -1.81 -13.87 3.20
C CYS A 70 -0.71 -14.15 4.22
N CYS A 71 0.53 -13.80 3.92
CA CYS A 71 1.59 -13.90 4.89
C CYS A 71 2.49 -12.66 4.89
N PHE A 72 3.18 -12.48 6.02
CA PHE A 72 4.22 -11.49 6.19
C PHE A 72 5.56 -12.21 6.32
N ILE A 73 6.57 -11.70 5.64
CA ILE A 73 7.90 -12.29 5.67
C ILE A 73 8.89 -11.22 6.11
N GLY A 74 9.50 -11.45 7.28
CA GLY A 74 10.64 -10.69 7.74
C GLY A 74 11.92 -11.21 7.09
N ILE A 75 12.69 -10.32 6.49
CA ILE A 75 13.91 -10.65 5.73
C ILE A 75 15.11 -10.02 6.40
N ILE A 76 16.13 -10.84 6.68
CA ILE A 76 17.44 -10.40 7.13
C ILE A 76 18.39 -10.48 5.94
N LEU A 77 19.02 -9.36 5.61
CA LEU A 77 20.02 -9.27 4.55
C LEU A 77 21.41 -9.67 5.08
N LYS A 78 22.24 -10.20 4.20
CA LYS A 78 23.66 -10.49 4.52
C LYS A 78 24.45 -9.21 4.83
N SER A 79 24.11 -8.12 4.13
CA SER A 79 24.69 -6.81 4.33
C SER A 79 23.67 -5.71 4.07
N ALA A 80 23.78 -4.57 4.75
CA ALA A 80 22.96 -3.40 4.46
C ALA A 80 23.11 -2.89 3.01
N ARG A 81 24.26 -3.12 2.39
CA ARG A 81 24.52 -2.77 0.99
C ARG A 81 23.70 -3.56 -0.02
N ASP A 82 23.20 -4.70 0.40
CA ASP A 82 22.44 -5.62 -0.45
C ASP A 82 20.98 -5.18 -0.64
N TYR A 83 20.51 -4.17 0.11
CA TYR A 83 19.14 -3.71 0.08
C TYR A 83 18.61 -3.39 -1.32
N PRO A 84 19.28 -2.56 -2.17
CA PRO A 84 18.76 -2.21 -3.48
C PRO A 84 18.60 -3.43 -4.39
N ALA A 85 19.57 -4.37 -4.36
CA ALA A 85 19.55 -5.58 -5.18
C ALA A 85 18.45 -6.55 -4.72
N ALA A 86 18.32 -6.75 -3.42
CA ALA A 86 17.27 -7.58 -2.84
C ALA A 86 15.89 -7.02 -3.16
N LEU A 87 15.68 -5.71 -2.98
CA LEU A 87 14.41 -5.04 -3.27
C LEU A 87 14.01 -5.20 -4.75
N SER A 88 14.95 -5.00 -5.68
CA SER A 88 14.70 -5.17 -7.11
C SER A 88 14.24 -6.59 -7.46
N LYS A 89 14.83 -7.61 -6.82
CA LYS A 89 14.44 -9.01 -7.04
C LYS A 89 13.07 -9.33 -6.42
N LEU A 90 12.76 -8.75 -5.26
CA LEU A 90 11.44 -8.90 -4.62
C LEU A 90 10.34 -8.19 -5.41
N ASP A 91 10.61 -7.00 -5.96
CA ASP A 91 9.67 -6.22 -6.77
C ASP A 91 9.29 -6.94 -8.08
N ALA A 92 10.14 -7.83 -8.58
CA ALA A 92 9.88 -8.66 -9.75
C ALA A 92 8.93 -9.85 -9.47
N LEU A 93 8.54 -10.08 -8.21
CA LEU A 93 7.65 -11.17 -7.81
C LEU A 93 6.22 -10.65 -7.65
N ASP A 94 5.31 -11.13 -8.50
CA ASP A 94 3.89 -10.74 -8.46
C ASP A 94 3.20 -11.07 -7.13
N GLU A 95 3.69 -12.08 -6.41
CA GLU A 95 3.17 -12.49 -5.11
C GLU A 95 3.51 -11.48 -4.00
N VAL A 96 4.55 -10.67 -4.18
CA VAL A 96 4.92 -9.61 -3.23
C VAL A 96 4.06 -8.38 -3.51
N VAL A 97 3.11 -8.12 -2.64
CA VAL A 97 2.14 -7.02 -2.82
C VAL A 97 2.51 -5.74 -2.07
N GLU A 98 3.32 -5.86 -1.03
CA GLU A 98 3.83 -4.73 -0.26
C GLU A 98 5.24 -5.05 0.26
N ALA A 99 6.10 -4.03 0.34
CA ALA A 99 7.43 -4.13 0.94
C ALA A 99 7.75 -2.87 1.74
N TRP A 100 8.33 -3.07 2.93
CA TRP A 100 8.79 -2.01 3.81
C TRP A 100 10.26 -2.20 4.14
N TYR A 101 11.03 -1.11 4.10
CA TYR A 101 12.36 -1.07 4.70
C TYR A 101 12.19 -0.70 6.17
N THR A 102 12.66 -1.54 7.08
CA THR A 102 12.38 -1.41 8.49
C THR A 102 13.64 -1.27 9.33
N THR A 103 13.51 -0.61 10.47
CA THR A 103 14.51 -0.65 11.54
C THR A 103 14.31 -1.91 12.40
N GLY A 104 15.37 -2.38 13.06
CA GLY A 104 15.30 -3.51 13.98
C GLY A 104 15.82 -4.80 13.37
N HIS A 105 15.21 -5.92 13.76
CA HIS A 105 15.73 -7.25 13.43
C HIS A 105 15.67 -7.58 11.93
N TYR A 106 14.57 -7.22 11.26
CA TYR A 106 14.42 -7.41 9.83
C TYR A 106 14.85 -6.16 9.06
N SER A 107 15.55 -6.36 7.95
CA SER A 107 15.91 -5.26 7.03
C SER A 107 14.74 -4.91 6.12
N ILE A 108 14.03 -5.92 5.63
CA ILE A 108 12.85 -5.78 4.78
C ILE A 108 11.72 -6.60 5.38
N PHE A 109 10.52 -6.05 5.35
CA PHE A 109 9.30 -6.74 5.76
C PHE A 109 8.34 -6.70 4.58
N ILE A 110 7.92 -7.86 4.08
CA ILE A 110 7.06 -7.96 2.90
C ILE A 110 5.73 -8.61 3.24
N LYS A 111 4.71 -8.25 2.47
CA LYS A 111 3.42 -8.93 2.44
C LYS A 111 3.31 -9.71 1.15
N VAL A 112 2.96 -10.97 1.27
CA VAL A 112 2.86 -11.93 0.16
C VAL A 112 1.45 -12.50 0.11
N MET A 113 0.89 -12.59 -1.09
CA MET A 113 -0.42 -13.19 -1.33
C MET A 113 -0.26 -14.42 -2.22
N CYS A 114 -0.78 -15.56 -1.76
CA CYS A 114 -0.75 -16.83 -2.47
C CYS A 114 -2.11 -17.49 -2.50
N ARG A 115 -2.32 -18.41 -3.45
CA ARG A 115 -3.57 -19.15 -3.58
C ARG A 115 -3.71 -20.29 -2.57
N SER A 116 -2.58 -20.86 -2.13
CA SER A 116 -2.55 -22.01 -1.20
C SER A 116 -1.25 -22.01 -0.40
N ILE A 117 -1.19 -22.85 0.62
CA ILE A 117 0.05 -23.11 1.38
C ILE A 117 1.12 -23.72 0.48
N ASP A 118 0.73 -24.62 -0.43
CA ASP A 118 1.69 -25.22 -1.38
C ASP A 118 2.29 -24.13 -2.31
N ALA A 119 1.46 -23.20 -2.78
CA ALA A 119 1.93 -22.06 -3.57
C ALA A 119 2.89 -21.17 -2.77
N LEU A 120 2.60 -20.92 -1.50
CA LEU A 120 3.50 -20.19 -0.61
C LEU A 120 4.83 -20.90 -0.44
N GLN A 121 4.83 -22.23 -0.25
CA GLN A 121 6.04 -23.04 -0.15
C GLN A 121 6.91 -22.88 -1.41
N GLN A 122 6.29 -22.93 -2.60
CA GLN A 122 7.01 -22.76 -3.87
C GLN A 122 7.62 -21.35 -3.99
N VAL A 123 6.89 -20.32 -3.60
CA VAL A 123 7.39 -18.93 -3.59
C VAL A 123 8.58 -18.80 -2.65
N LEU A 124 8.49 -19.35 -1.44
CA LEU A 124 9.58 -19.30 -0.46
C LEU A 124 10.84 -20.01 -0.99
N ILE A 125 10.72 -21.25 -1.42
CA ILE A 125 11.86 -22.10 -1.78
C ILE A 125 12.48 -21.65 -3.11
N ASN A 126 11.64 -21.38 -4.12
CA ASN A 126 12.13 -21.21 -5.50
C ASN A 126 12.33 -19.75 -5.90
N LYS A 127 11.78 -18.80 -5.14
CA LYS A 127 11.85 -17.38 -5.49
C LYS A 127 12.55 -16.55 -4.42
N ILE A 128 12.11 -16.59 -3.17
CA ILE A 128 12.62 -15.72 -2.11
C ILE A 128 13.93 -16.22 -1.54
N GLN A 129 14.00 -17.50 -1.16
CA GLN A 129 15.21 -18.09 -0.56
C GLN A 129 16.35 -18.29 -1.56
N THR A 130 16.10 -18.14 -2.85
CA THR A 130 17.13 -18.16 -3.90
C THR A 130 17.79 -16.78 -4.12
N ILE A 131 17.31 -15.74 -3.47
CA ILE A 131 17.91 -14.40 -3.55
C ILE A 131 19.19 -14.38 -2.74
N ASP A 132 20.32 -14.22 -3.41
CA ASP A 132 21.65 -14.34 -2.79
C ASP A 132 21.92 -13.32 -1.68
N GLU A 133 21.29 -12.16 -1.74
CA GLU A 133 21.41 -11.07 -0.78
C GLU A 133 20.73 -11.38 0.56
N ILE A 134 19.82 -12.36 0.58
CA ILE A 134 19.06 -12.74 1.77
C ILE A 134 19.88 -13.72 2.62
N GLN A 135 20.02 -13.40 3.90
CA GLN A 135 20.63 -14.28 4.89
C GLN A 135 19.61 -15.26 5.45
N SER A 136 18.46 -14.78 5.87
CA SER A 136 17.38 -15.59 6.45
C SER A 136 16.02 -14.91 6.33
N THR A 137 14.98 -15.72 6.46
CA THR A 137 13.58 -15.26 6.43
C THR A 137 12.79 -15.87 7.56
N GLU A 138 11.79 -15.12 8.05
CA GLU A 138 10.78 -15.60 8.97
C GLU A 138 9.40 -15.33 8.37
N THR A 139 8.57 -16.36 8.27
CA THR A 139 7.25 -16.27 7.66
C THR A 139 6.14 -16.34 8.71
N LEU A 140 5.28 -15.35 8.71
CA LEU A 140 4.11 -15.23 9.58
C LEU A 140 2.85 -15.31 8.72
N ILE A 141 2.08 -16.39 8.86
CA ILE A 141 0.81 -16.54 8.13
C ILE A 141 -0.28 -15.74 8.86
N SER A 142 -0.93 -14.84 8.13
CA SER A 142 -2.06 -14.07 8.66
C SER A 142 -3.28 -14.98 8.79
N LEU A 143 -3.83 -15.06 10.00
CA LEU A 143 -5.08 -15.78 10.24
C LEU A 143 -6.30 -14.91 9.90
N GLN A 144 -6.19 -13.60 10.13
CA GLN A 144 -7.28 -12.64 9.96
C GLN A 144 -6.73 -11.23 9.76
N ASN A 145 -7.44 -10.41 9.01
CA ASN A 145 -7.21 -8.96 8.97
C ASN A 145 -8.47 -8.22 9.46
N PRO A 146 -8.66 -8.09 10.78
CA PRO A 146 -9.89 -7.53 11.36
C PRO A 146 -9.99 -6.01 11.26
N ILE A 147 -8.90 -5.31 10.94
CA ILE A 147 -8.86 -3.85 10.82
C ILE A 147 -8.12 -3.47 9.54
N MET A 148 -8.86 -2.83 8.64
CA MET A 148 -8.32 -2.19 7.45
C MET A 148 -9.05 -0.87 7.23
N ARG A 149 -8.37 0.23 7.42
CA ARG A 149 -8.94 1.58 7.27
C ARG A 149 -7.88 2.58 6.84
N THR A 150 -8.31 3.58 6.11
CA THR A 150 -7.45 4.69 5.69
C THR A 150 -7.35 5.75 6.79
N ILE A 151 -6.21 6.43 6.86
CA ILE A 151 -6.00 7.60 7.72
C ILE A 151 -6.90 8.73 7.21
N LYS A 152 -7.65 9.35 8.12
CA LYS A 152 -8.45 10.55 7.81
C LYS A 152 -7.67 11.81 8.15
N PRO A 153 -7.81 12.88 7.33
CA PRO A 153 -7.12 14.16 7.52
C PRO A 153 -7.62 14.94 8.73
#